data_b20df78f53f19b7aa0b2a7ac52b9ac06
#
_entry.id   b20df78f53f19b7aa0b2a7ac52b9ac06
#
_cell.length_a   1.000
_cell.length_b   1.000
_cell.length_c   1.000
_cell.angle_alpha   90.00
_cell.angle_beta   90.00
_cell.angle_gamma   90.00
#
_symmetry.space_group_name_H-M   'P 1'
#
loop_
_entity.id
_entity.type
_entity.pdbx_description
1 polymer ?
#
loop_
_entity_poly.entity_id
_entity_poly.type
_entity_poly.pdbx_seq_one_letter_code
_entity_poly.pdbx_strand_id
1 'polypeptide(L)'
;RPRAFGEIISRLTAMPPALSPKMVTLFGSPPKDTAFRFTHSSEAIIELSSRIMDWAPEGMKKVYYGLSGSDANETQVKLVRYYNNVLGRPQKKKIISRDRGYHGSGIMTGSLTGLPTFHQHFDLPAEGVKHTVCPHWYRKAPVGMDESAFVSYCADELEKMILAEGPHTVAAFIGEPLMGTGGIIVPPAGYWAAI
;
A
#
# COMPACT_ATOMS: atom_id res chain seq x y z
N ARG A 1 -16.47 0.28 11.65
CA ARG A 1 -17.30 -0.93 11.82
C ARG A 1 -16.45 -2.15 11.49
N PRO A 2 -15.91 -2.91 12.48
CA PRO A 2 -14.88 -3.95 12.26
C PRO A 2 -15.41 -5.23 11.59
N ARG A 3 -16.71 -5.48 11.56
CA ARG A 3 -17.28 -6.75 11.07
C ARG A 3 -17.08 -7.00 9.57
N ALA A 4 -17.08 -5.96 8.75
CA ALA A 4 -16.96 -6.12 7.30
C ALA A 4 -15.58 -6.64 6.85
N PHE A 5 -14.51 -6.29 7.54
CA PHE A 5 -13.15 -6.71 7.16
C PHE A 5 -12.91 -8.20 7.44
N GLY A 6 -13.41 -8.71 8.57
CA GLY A 6 -13.33 -10.14 8.91
C GLY A 6 -14.15 -11.02 7.94
N GLU A 7 -15.30 -10.53 7.48
CA GLU A 7 -16.15 -11.24 6.54
C GLU A 7 -15.57 -11.25 5.11
N ILE A 8 -14.87 -10.19 4.72
CA ILE A 8 -14.18 -10.11 3.43
C ILE A 8 -12.97 -11.06 3.41
N ILE A 9 -12.20 -11.12 4.49
CA ILE A 9 -11.08 -12.06 4.61
C ILE A 9 -11.61 -13.50 4.58
N SER A 10 -12.76 -13.80 5.21
CA SER A 10 -13.36 -15.13 5.12
C SER A 10 -13.83 -15.49 3.70
N ARG A 11 -14.28 -14.50 2.91
CA ARG A 11 -14.63 -14.70 1.49
C ARG A 11 -13.40 -14.82 0.58
N LEU A 12 -12.27 -14.15 0.91
CA LEU A 12 -10.99 -14.35 0.23
C LEU A 12 -10.44 -15.77 0.43
N THR A 13 -10.75 -16.42 1.55
CA THR A 13 -10.37 -17.81 1.81
C THR A 13 -11.32 -18.83 1.17
N ALA A 14 -12.52 -18.41 0.77
CA ALA A 14 -13.47 -19.18 -0.03
C ALA A 14 -13.28 -18.94 -1.53
N MET A 15 -12.02 -18.85 -2.01
CA MET A 15 -11.75 -18.87 -3.45
C MET A 15 -12.29 -20.17 -4.06
N PRO A 16 -12.93 -20.09 -5.23
CA PRO A 16 -13.52 -21.28 -5.86
C PRO A 16 -12.46 -22.35 -6.09
N PRO A 17 -12.83 -23.65 -6.05
CA PRO A 17 -11.93 -24.79 -6.20
C PRO A 17 -11.21 -24.87 -7.56
N ALA A 18 -11.37 -23.91 -8.45
CA ALA A 18 -10.69 -23.82 -9.75
C ALA A 18 -9.18 -23.53 -9.66
N LEU A 19 -8.67 -23.13 -8.50
CA LEU A 19 -7.23 -23.09 -8.20
C LEU A 19 -6.78 -24.31 -7.40
N SER A 20 -7.32 -25.46 -7.74
CA SER A 20 -7.01 -26.75 -7.20
C SER A 20 -5.55 -27.18 -7.50
N PRO A 21 -4.99 -28.15 -6.77
CA PRO A 21 -3.57 -28.57 -6.76
C PRO A 21 -2.88 -28.86 -8.08
N LYS A 22 -3.61 -28.88 -9.19
CA LYS A 22 -3.05 -29.20 -10.54
C LYS A 22 -2.10 -28.14 -11.11
N MET A 23 -2.11 -26.91 -10.59
CA MET A 23 -1.17 -25.86 -11.02
C MET A 23 0.20 -25.97 -10.35
N VAL A 24 0.34 -26.86 -9.39
CA VAL A 24 1.57 -27.04 -8.58
C VAL A 24 2.61 -27.95 -9.27
N THR A 25 2.23 -28.63 -10.33
CA THR A 25 3.09 -29.66 -10.98
C THR A 25 4.05 -29.09 -12.04
N LEU A 26 4.00 -27.78 -12.32
CA LEU A 26 4.83 -27.14 -13.36
C LEU A 26 6.25 -26.78 -12.93
N PHE A 27 6.54 -26.81 -11.65
CA PHE A 27 7.90 -26.57 -11.15
C PHE A 27 8.39 -27.82 -10.43
N GLY A 28 9.44 -28.42 -10.97
CA GLY A 28 10.05 -29.64 -10.44
C GLY A 28 10.23 -29.60 -8.92
N SER A 29 10.26 -30.75 -8.27
CA SER A 29 10.42 -30.90 -6.83
C SER A 29 11.65 -30.13 -6.35
N PRO A 30 11.52 -29.08 -5.53
CA PRO A 30 12.68 -28.40 -4.98
C PRO A 30 13.41 -29.32 -3.98
N PRO A 31 14.68 -29.01 -3.67
CA PRO A 31 15.41 -29.67 -2.59
C PRO A 31 14.58 -29.66 -1.30
N LYS A 32 14.75 -30.70 -0.47
CA LYS A 32 13.91 -30.89 0.73
C LYS A 32 13.83 -29.68 1.67
N ASP A 33 14.80 -28.79 1.62
CA ASP A 33 14.97 -27.67 2.56
C ASP A 33 14.50 -26.31 2.05
N THR A 34 14.00 -26.21 0.81
CA THR A 34 13.62 -24.93 0.17
C THR A 34 12.28 -24.95 -0.56
N ALA A 35 11.34 -25.81 -0.17
CA ALA A 35 10.06 -25.95 -0.86
C ALA A 35 9.11 -24.78 -0.58
N PHE A 36 9.23 -23.69 -1.34
CA PHE A 36 8.18 -22.70 -1.43
C PHE A 36 7.10 -23.18 -2.41
N ARG A 37 5.90 -23.44 -1.90
CA ARG A 37 4.75 -23.83 -2.73
C ARG A 37 3.57 -22.89 -2.41
N PHE A 38 2.86 -22.43 -3.42
CA PHE A 38 1.67 -21.59 -3.25
C PHE A 38 0.59 -22.20 -2.35
N THR A 39 0.56 -23.52 -2.23
CA THR A 39 -0.46 -24.27 -1.49
C THR A 39 0.08 -25.00 -0.27
N HIS A 40 1.39 -24.97 -0.04
CA HIS A 40 2.02 -25.66 1.08
C HIS A 40 2.91 -24.66 1.82
N SER A 41 2.98 -24.81 3.13
CA SER A 41 3.87 -24.05 3.98
C SER A 41 4.93 -24.96 4.59
N SER A 42 6.06 -24.42 5.00
CA SER A 42 7.05 -25.10 5.82
C SER A 42 6.89 -24.70 7.28
N GLU A 43 7.42 -25.51 8.19
CA GLU A 43 7.43 -25.19 9.62
C GLU A 43 8.05 -23.82 9.90
N ALA A 44 9.15 -23.48 9.22
CA ALA A 44 9.81 -22.19 9.35
C ALA A 44 8.90 -21.01 8.95
N ILE A 45 8.12 -21.16 7.87
CA ILE A 45 7.17 -20.11 7.44
C ILE A 45 6.01 -20.00 8.42
N ILE A 46 5.52 -21.12 8.94
CA ILE A 46 4.44 -21.13 9.94
C ILE A 46 4.93 -20.42 11.22
N GLU A 47 6.11 -20.77 11.71
CA GLU A 47 6.70 -20.15 12.89
C GLU A 47 6.94 -18.65 12.67
N LEU A 48 7.52 -18.25 11.52
CA LEU A 48 7.74 -16.86 11.18
C LEU A 48 6.42 -16.08 11.13
N SER A 49 5.38 -16.66 10.51
CA SER A 49 4.06 -16.03 10.45
C SER A 49 3.47 -15.81 11.83
N SER A 50 3.61 -16.80 12.74
CA SER A 50 3.17 -16.67 14.13
C SER A 50 3.88 -15.51 14.83
N ARG A 51 5.21 -15.45 14.75
CA ARG A 51 6.01 -14.37 15.35
C ARG A 51 5.66 -12.99 14.77
N ILE A 52 5.42 -12.89 13.45
CA ILE A 52 4.97 -11.63 12.83
C ILE A 52 3.61 -11.23 13.38
N MET A 53 2.69 -12.18 13.58
CA MET A 53 1.36 -11.89 14.12
C MET A 53 1.40 -11.38 15.57
N ASP A 54 2.38 -11.80 16.38
CA ASP A 54 2.57 -11.28 17.74
C ASP A 54 2.92 -9.77 17.76
N TRP A 55 3.50 -9.26 16.67
CA TRP A 55 3.89 -7.84 16.50
C TRP A 55 2.90 -7.04 15.67
N ALA A 56 1.99 -7.73 14.99
CA ALA A 56 1.02 -7.09 14.09
C ALA A 56 -0.01 -6.27 14.88
N PRO A 57 -0.52 -5.16 14.31
CA PRO A 57 -1.61 -4.42 14.91
C PRO A 57 -2.84 -5.31 15.17
N GLU A 58 -3.59 -4.95 16.21
CA GLU A 58 -4.83 -5.66 16.56
C GLU A 58 -5.76 -5.77 15.34
N GLY A 59 -6.37 -6.95 15.17
CA GLY A 59 -7.28 -7.23 14.06
C GLY A 59 -6.62 -7.84 12.82
N MET A 60 -5.29 -7.83 12.72
CA MET A 60 -4.58 -8.61 11.70
C MET A 60 -4.68 -10.10 12.01
N LYS A 61 -4.80 -10.95 10.97
CA LYS A 61 -4.98 -12.40 11.15
C LYS A 61 -4.18 -13.26 10.19
N LYS A 62 -3.52 -12.66 9.20
CA LYS A 62 -2.79 -13.39 8.16
C LYS A 62 -1.59 -12.60 7.69
N VAL A 63 -0.56 -13.33 7.31
CA VAL A 63 0.63 -12.80 6.66
C VAL A 63 0.60 -13.25 5.19
N TYR A 64 0.92 -12.31 4.29
CA TYR A 64 1.18 -12.58 2.89
C TYR A 64 2.65 -12.30 2.60
N TYR A 65 3.32 -13.24 1.99
CA TYR A 65 4.72 -13.10 1.59
C TYR A 65 4.82 -12.78 0.11
N GLY A 66 5.42 -11.66 -0.22
CA GLY A 66 5.77 -11.26 -1.58
C GLY A 66 7.25 -11.44 -1.87
N LEU A 67 7.65 -11.28 -3.13
CA LEU A 67 9.05 -11.36 -3.57
C LEU A 67 9.82 -10.07 -3.29
N SER A 68 9.12 -8.96 -3.07
CA SER A 68 9.69 -7.64 -2.83
C SER A 68 8.66 -6.68 -2.23
N GLY A 69 9.11 -5.50 -1.77
CA GLY A 69 8.20 -4.43 -1.38
C GLY A 69 7.31 -3.95 -2.53
N SER A 70 7.83 -3.93 -3.76
CA SER A 70 7.03 -3.60 -4.95
C SER A 70 5.89 -4.61 -5.14
N ASP A 71 6.17 -5.91 -5.07
CA ASP A 71 5.15 -6.96 -5.18
C ASP A 71 4.11 -6.88 -4.04
N ALA A 72 4.56 -6.63 -2.82
CA ALA A 72 3.67 -6.43 -1.68
C ALA A 72 2.72 -5.24 -1.90
N ASN A 73 3.24 -4.09 -2.35
CA ASN A 73 2.43 -2.91 -2.63
C ASN A 73 1.51 -3.09 -3.86
N GLU A 74 1.95 -3.75 -4.92
CA GLU A 74 1.08 -4.14 -6.06
C GLU A 74 -0.10 -5.00 -5.57
N THR A 75 0.17 -5.94 -4.66
CA THR A 75 -0.86 -6.78 -4.07
C THR A 75 -1.83 -5.97 -3.21
N GLN A 76 -1.34 -5.01 -2.41
CA GLN A 76 -2.20 -4.11 -1.65
C GLN A 76 -3.11 -3.27 -2.54
N VAL A 77 -2.59 -2.72 -3.64
CA VAL A 77 -3.42 -1.99 -4.62
C VAL A 77 -4.54 -2.88 -5.18
N LYS A 78 -4.22 -4.13 -5.53
CA LYS A 78 -5.23 -5.10 -5.99
C LYS A 78 -6.27 -5.38 -4.91
N LEU A 79 -5.85 -5.54 -3.66
CA LEU A 79 -6.76 -5.77 -2.54
C LEU A 79 -7.67 -4.57 -2.27
N VAL A 80 -7.16 -3.34 -2.35
CA VAL A 80 -7.96 -2.11 -2.23
C VAL A 80 -9.05 -2.07 -3.30
N ARG A 81 -8.70 -2.39 -4.55
CA ARG A 81 -9.66 -2.45 -5.67
C ARG A 81 -10.69 -3.57 -5.47
N TYR A 82 -10.24 -4.76 -5.12
CA TYR A 82 -11.09 -5.91 -4.83
C TYR A 82 -12.08 -5.59 -3.70
N TYR A 83 -11.60 -5.04 -2.60
CA TYR A 83 -12.41 -4.64 -1.46
C TYR A 83 -13.55 -3.69 -1.86
N ASN A 84 -13.24 -2.64 -2.61
CA ASN A 84 -14.25 -1.68 -3.03
C ASN A 84 -15.24 -2.28 -4.04
N ASN A 85 -14.79 -3.15 -4.95
CA ASN A 85 -15.67 -3.85 -5.88
C ASN A 85 -16.66 -4.76 -5.16
N VAL A 86 -16.20 -5.53 -4.16
CA VAL A 86 -17.06 -6.41 -3.34
C VAL A 86 -18.11 -5.61 -2.55
N LEU A 87 -17.76 -4.39 -2.15
CA LEU A 87 -18.68 -3.48 -1.47
C LEU A 87 -19.61 -2.69 -2.41
N GLY A 88 -19.62 -2.99 -3.71
CA GLY A 88 -20.45 -2.27 -4.67
C GLY A 88 -19.97 -0.83 -4.94
N ARG A 89 -18.67 -0.55 -4.78
CA ARG A 89 -18.05 0.76 -4.99
C ARG A 89 -17.03 0.72 -6.14
N PRO A 90 -17.42 0.38 -7.39
CA PRO A 90 -16.49 0.13 -8.48
C PRO A 90 -15.70 1.36 -8.92
N GLN A 91 -16.18 2.57 -8.61
CA GLN A 91 -15.49 3.82 -8.93
C GLN A 91 -14.40 4.21 -7.90
N LYS A 92 -14.43 3.62 -6.69
CA LYS A 92 -13.51 3.95 -5.60
C LYS A 92 -12.17 3.24 -5.77
N LYS A 93 -11.29 3.79 -6.61
CA LYS A 93 -10.03 3.17 -7.08
C LYS A 93 -8.81 4.08 -7.04
N LYS A 94 -9.01 5.41 -6.90
CA LYS A 94 -7.89 6.35 -6.85
C LYS A 94 -7.09 6.17 -5.57
N ILE A 95 -5.77 6.24 -5.68
CA ILE A 95 -4.85 6.16 -4.56
C ILE A 95 -4.01 7.42 -4.53
N ILE A 96 -3.91 8.04 -3.37
CA ILE A 96 -3.08 9.21 -3.14
C ILE A 96 -1.80 8.77 -2.44
N SER A 97 -0.67 9.22 -2.95
CA SER A 97 0.64 9.12 -2.30
C SER A 97 1.23 10.52 -2.10
N ARG A 98 2.50 10.61 -1.78
CA ARG A 98 3.16 11.90 -1.55
C ARG A 98 4.26 12.16 -2.58
N ASP A 99 4.42 13.40 -2.97
CA ASP A 99 5.63 13.85 -3.66
C ASP A 99 6.87 13.36 -2.89
N ARG A 100 7.87 12.86 -3.61
CA ARG A 100 9.11 12.26 -3.10
C ARG A 100 8.94 10.94 -2.34
N GLY A 101 7.72 10.40 -2.20
CA GLY A 101 7.52 9.05 -1.65
C GLY A 101 8.11 7.98 -2.56
N TYR A 102 8.52 6.84 -2.00
CA TYR A 102 8.95 5.68 -2.76
C TYR A 102 8.13 4.45 -2.37
N HIS A 103 7.49 3.82 -3.34
CA HIS A 103 6.58 2.70 -3.11
C HIS A 103 6.89 1.48 -3.97
N GLY A 104 7.89 1.55 -4.83
CA GLY A 104 8.34 0.48 -5.70
C GLY A 104 8.58 0.92 -7.14
N SER A 105 8.91 -0.04 -8.00
CA SER A 105 9.32 0.17 -9.39
C SER A 105 8.46 -0.54 -10.44
N GLY A 106 7.35 -1.20 -10.03
CA GLY A 106 6.35 -1.72 -10.96
C GLY A 106 5.47 -0.61 -11.55
N ILE A 107 4.53 -0.93 -12.41
CA ILE A 107 3.67 0.07 -13.05
C ILE A 107 2.85 0.85 -12.00
N MET A 108 2.14 0.15 -11.12
CA MET A 108 1.36 0.83 -10.07
C MET A 108 2.24 1.38 -8.96
N THR A 109 3.21 0.61 -8.49
CA THR A 109 4.08 1.04 -7.41
C THR A 109 5.06 2.14 -7.84
N GLY A 110 5.53 2.12 -9.09
CA GLY A 110 6.26 3.22 -9.72
C GLY A 110 5.39 4.46 -9.89
N SER A 111 4.10 4.28 -10.22
CA SER A 111 3.13 5.38 -10.26
C SER A 111 2.91 5.99 -8.89
N LEU A 112 2.85 5.18 -7.81
CA LEU A 112 2.73 5.65 -6.44
C LEU A 112 4.00 6.34 -5.94
N THR A 113 5.16 6.00 -6.51
CA THR A 113 6.44 6.68 -6.23
C THR A 113 6.37 8.11 -6.75
N GLY A 114 6.54 9.10 -5.87
CA GLY A 114 6.45 10.53 -6.19
C GLY A 114 7.79 11.15 -6.60
N LEU A 115 8.64 10.39 -7.29
CA LEU A 115 9.95 10.83 -7.79
C LEU A 115 9.91 10.93 -9.32
N PRO A 116 10.11 12.12 -9.92
CA PRO A 116 9.99 12.33 -11.36
C PRO A 116 10.84 11.40 -12.22
N THR A 117 12.00 10.97 -11.72
CA THR A 117 12.91 10.04 -12.42
C THR A 117 12.30 8.65 -12.62
N PHE A 118 11.29 8.28 -11.83
CA PHE A 118 10.55 7.03 -11.99
C PHE A 118 9.38 7.14 -12.96
N HIS A 119 9.04 8.36 -13.38
CA HIS A 119 7.91 8.63 -14.28
C HIS A 119 8.39 8.98 -15.69
N GLN A 120 9.45 9.76 -15.78
CA GLN A 120 9.98 10.28 -17.04
C GLN A 120 10.31 9.12 -18.00
N HIS A 121 9.75 9.17 -19.20
CA HIS A 121 9.91 8.17 -20.28
C HIS A 121 9.31 6.78 -20.00
N PHE A 122 8.52 6.62 -18.92
CA PHE A 122 7.86 5.36 -18.58
C PHE A 122 6.32 5.44 -18.65
N ASP A 123 5.79 6.54 -19.17
CA ASP A 123 4.35 6.82 -19.25
C ASP A 123 3.66 6.74 -17.86
N LEU A 124 4.37 7.19 -16.83
CA LEU A 124 3.87 7.22 -15.45
C LEU A 124 3.66 8.67 -14.98
N PRO A 125 2.80 8.90 -13.99
CA PRO A 125 2.01 7.92 -13.24
C PRO A 125 0.79 7.42 -14.03
N ALA A 126 0.40 6.16 -13.77
CA ALA A 126 -0.82 5.59 -14.30
C ALA A 126 -2.07 6.33 -13.80
N GLU A 127 -3.14 6.28 -14.60
CA GLU A 127 -4.41 6.89 -14.24
C GLU A 127 -4.91 6.40 -12.85
N GLY A 128 -5.45 7.34 -12.07
CA GLY A 128 -5.97 7.07 -10.73
C GLY A 128 -4.93 7.14 -9.61
N VAL A 129 -3.68 7.49 -9.91
CA VAL A 129 -2.67 7.82 -8.89
C VAL A 129 -2.48 9.33 -8.81
N LYS A 130 -2.45 9.87 -7.60
CA LYS A 130 -2.25 11.28 -7.30
C LYS A 130 -1.18 11.45 -6.23
N HIS A 131 -0.48 12.60 -6.27
CA HIS A 131 0.56 12.93 -5.32
C HIS A 131 0.21 14.20 -4.58
N THR A 132 0.14 14.13 -3.25
CA THR A 132 -0.03 15.29 -2.38
C THR A 132 1.33 15.80 -1.88
N VAL A 133 1.31 16.89 -1.13
CA VAL A 133 2.48 17.59 -0.62
C VAL A 133 3.44 16.67 0.13
N CYS A 134 4.74 16.79 -0.15
CA CYS A 134 5.81 16.17 0.63
C CYS A 134 5.90 16.86 2.00
N PRO A 135 5.85 16.12 3.13
CA PRO A 135 5.90 16.68 4.47
C PRO A 135 7.32 17.11 4.90
N HIS A 136 8.02 17.83 4.03
CA HIS A 136 9.36 18.33 4.27
C HIS A 136 9.30 19.82 4.67
N TRP A 137 8.99 20.09 5.92
CA TRP A 137 8.80 21.46 6.44
C TRP A 137 9.92 22.40 6.01
N TYR A 138 11.16 22.06 6.25
CA TYR A 138 12.32 22.92 5.93
C TYR A 138 12.38 23.40 4.47
N ARG A 139 11.91 22.61 3.51
CA ARG A 139 11.99 22.94 2.08
C ARG A 139 10.64 23.25 1.42
N LYS A 140 9.54 22.87 2.02
CA LYS A 140 8.22 22.92 1.40
C LYS A 140 7.25 23.84 2.13
N ALA A 141 7.57 24.26 3.36
CA ALA A 141 6.74 25.23 4.06
C ALA A 141 6.79 26.59 3.36
N PRO A 142 5.63 27.25 3.19
CA PRO A 142 5.57 28.66 2.85
C PRO A 142 6.42 29.53 3.80
N VAL A 143 6.93 30.62 3.30
CA VAL A 143 7.78 31.54 4.09
C VAL A 143 7.01 32.02 5.34
N GLY A 144 7.65 31.87 6.50
CA GLY A 144 7.08 32.27 7.79
C GLY A 144 6.13 31.26 8.42
N MET A 145 5.88 30.11 7.79
CA MET A 145 5.04 29.06 8.36
C MET A 145 5.83 28.23 9.35
N ASP A 146 5.34 28.13 10.58
CA ASP A 146 5.90 27.23 11.58
C ASP A 146 5.57 25.76 11.30
N GLU A 147 6.18 24.85 12.04
CA GLU A 147 6.05 23.41 11.82
C GLU A 147 4.61 22.92 12.06
N SER A 148 3.93 23.45 13.05
CA SER A 148 2.54 23.07 13.37
C SER A 148 1.56 23.53 12.30
N ALA A 149 1.70 24.79 11.84
CA ALA A 149 0.90 25.32 10.74
C ALA A 149 1.16 24.54 9.44
N PHE A 150 2.41 24.09 9.21
CA PHE A 150 2.72 23.26 8.05
C PHE A 150 2.08 21.88 8.10
N VAL A 151 1.92 21.28 9.28
CA VAL A 151 1.15 20.03 9.46
C VAL A 151 -0.30 20.25 9.02
N SER A 152 -0.93 21.32 9.49
CA SER A 152 -2.30 21.65 9.08
C SER A 152 -2.41 21.88 7.58
N TYR A 153 -1.46 22.64 7.00
CA TYR A 153 -1.37 22.85 5.56
C TYR A 153 -1.30 21.53 4.77
N CYS A 154 -0.49 20.57 5.21
CA CYS A 154 -0.40 19.28 4.55
C CYS A 154 -1.72 18.49 4.60
N ALA A 155 -2.44 18.55 5.72
CA ALA A 155 -3.74 17.92 5.88
C ALA A 155 -4.80 18.60 4.99
N ASP A 156 -4.84 19.94 4.96
CA ASP A 156 -5.74 20.72 4.13
C ASP A 156 -5.53 20.44 2.63
N GLU A 157 -4.27 20.34 2.19
CA GLU A 157 -3.95 20.01 0.79
C GLU A 157 -4.39 18.59 0.41
N LEU A 158 -4.25 17.62 1.33
CA LEU A 158 -4.78 16.28 1.12
C LEU A 158 -6.32 16.30 1.05
N GLU A 159 -6.99 17.01 1.95
CA GLU A 159 -8.45 17.13 1.94
C GLU A 159 -8.94 17.79 0.65
N LYS A 160 -8.33 18.92 0.25
CA LYS A 160 -8.65 19.60 -1.03
C LYS A 160 -8.51 18.64 -2.22
N MET A 161 -7.43 17.86 -2.25
CA MET A 161 -7.23 16.88 -3.30
C MET A 161 -8.33 15.81 -3.31
N ILE A 162 -8.69 15.27 -2.15
CA ILE A 162 -9.77 14.28 -2.01
C ILE A 162 -11.10 14.86 -2.51
N LEU A 163 -11.41 16.09 -2.13
CA LEU A 163 -12.63 16.78 -2.54
C LEU A 163 -12.65 17.05 -4.06
N ALA A 164 -11.54 17.50 -4.62
CA ALA A 164 -11.41 17.76 -6.06
C ALA A 164 -11.49 16.48 -6.91
N GLU A 165 -10.91 15.38 -6.44
CA GLU A 165 -10.96 14.08 -7.13
C GLU A 165 -12.33 13.38 -6.96
N GLY A 166 -13.14 13.82 -6.02
CA GLY A 166 -14.40 13.21 -5.60
C GLY A 166 -14.20 12.12 -4.54
N PRO A 167 -14.64 12.34 -3.28
CA PRO A 167 -14.41 11.43 -2.16
C PRO A 167 -14.88 9.99 -2.40
N HIS A 168 -15.90 9.82 -3.23
CA HIS A 168 -16.42 8.50 -3.62
C HIS A 168 -15.50 7.73 -4.56
N THR A 169 -14.48 8.39 -5.17
CA THR A 169 -13.53 7.77 -6.09
C THR A 169 -12.18 7.48 -5.44
N VAL A 170 -11.84 8.15 -4.34
CA VAL A 170 -10.58 7.98 -3.62
C VAL A 170 -10.67 6.79 -2.66
N ALA A 171 -9.84 5.79 -2.87
CA ALA A 171 -9.90 4.52 -2.17
C ALA A 171 -8.92 4.42 -1.01
N ALA A 172 -7.73 5.00 -1.13
CA ALA A 172 -6.66 4.89 -0.14
C ALA A 172 -5.67 6.05 -0.23
N PHE A 173 -4.97 6.27 0.87
CA PHE A 173 -3.73 7.02 0.95
C PHE A 173 -2.60 6.06 1.33
N ILE A 174 -1.42 6.21 0.73
CA ILE A 174 -0.22 5.46 1.08
C ILE A 174 0.92 6.41 1.41
N GLY A 175 1.67 6.09 2.46
CA GLY A 175 2.81 6.90 2.86
C GLY A 175 3.78 6.13 3.73
N GLU A 176 5.06 6.41 3.57
CA GLU A 176 6.13 5.91 4.45
C GLU A 176 6.08 6.65 5.79
N PRO A 177 6.23 5.98 6.92
CA PRO A 177 6.37 6.68 8.22
C PRO A 177 7.52 7.68 8.22
N LEU A 178 8.64 7.31 7.63
CA LEU A 178 9.80 8.11 7.31
C LEU A 178 10.12 7.88 5.83
N MET A 179 10.26 8.94 5.04
CA MET A 179 10.52 8.82 3.60
C MET A 179 12.01 8.53 3.37
N GLY A 180 12.34 7.29 3.01
CA GLY A 180 13.72 6.85 2.82
C GLY A 180 14.34 7.42 1.54
N THR A 181 14.00 6.85 0.39
CA THR A 181 14.54 7.20 -0.93
C THR A 181 14.31 8.67 -1.29
N GLY A 182 13.23 9.26 -0.83
CA GLY A 182 12.89 10.67 -1.07
C GLY A 182 13.86 11.67 -0.44
N GLY A 183 14.75 11.23 0.46
CA GLY A 183 15.78 12.08 1.08
C GLY A 183 15.84 12.00 2.59
N ILE A 184 15.45 10.87 3.18
CA ILE A 184 15.42 10.63 4.64
C ILE A 184 14.62 11.74 5.34
N ILE A 185 13.39 11.95 4.85
CA ILE A 185 12.52 13.02 5.32
C ILE A 185 11.66 12.50 6.46
N VAL A 186 11.86 13.06 7.64
CA VAL A 186 11.01 12.82 8.82
C VAL A 186 9.85 13.81 8.75
N PRO A 187 8.60 13.35 8.72
CA PRO A 187 7.45 14.25 8.81
C PRO A 187 7.45 15.02 10.14
N PRO A 188 6.91 16.24 10.17
CA PRO A 188 6.76 17.02 11.39
C PRO A 188 5.94 16.29 12.45
N ALA A 189 6.16 16.67 13.73
CA ALA A 189 5.37 16.14 14.84
C ALA A 189 3.87 16.39 14.61
N GLY A 190 3.04 15.37 14.86
CA GLY A 190 1.59 15.45 14.66
C GLY A 190 1.10 15.20 13.22
N TYR A 191 2.01 15.14 12.23
CA TYR A 191 1.63 14.91 10.83
C TYR A 191 0.73 13.69 10.64
N TRP A 192 1.12 12.53 11.16
CA TRP A 192 0.35 11.30 10.97
C TRP A 192 -1.01 11.33 11.68
N ALA A 193 -1.11 12.03 12.80
CA ALA A 193 -2.39 12.23 13.48
C ALA A 193 -3.33 13.11 12.65
N ALA A 194 -2.80 14.16 12.02
CA ALA A 194 -3.57 15.05 11.16
C ALA A 194 -4.04 14.35 9.87
N ILE A 195 -3.14 13.58 9.23
CA ILE A 195 -3.46 12.83 7.99
C ILE A 195 -4.46 11.71 8.27
#